data_03a1026a6a75c342c49d35b5d2929986
#
_entry.id   03a1026a6a75c342c49d35b5d2929986
#
_cell.length_a   1.000
_cell.length_b   1.000
_cell.length_c   1.000
_cell.angle_alpha   90.00
_cell.angle_beta   90.00
_cell.angle_gamma   90.00
#
_symmetry.space_group_name_H-M   'P 1'
#
loop_
_entity.id
_entity.type
_entity.pdbx_description
1 polymer ?
#
loop_
_entity_poly.entity_id
_entity_poly.type
_entity_poly.pdbx_seq_one_letter_code
_entity_poly.pdbx_strand_id
1 'polypeptide(L)'
;LKSACLMLQYLTNGITKKLSDKKLEIKKTFQSPTMAPFCEDGEKYQVVDSIIKKIKNTKEKGEKVGSQTIEKIITINGIRFELLNGSWGLVRASSNKPSLVIVIESYESHDEVELIFNYINKLLDQTGKVGKYDQTLTR
;
A
#
# COMPACT_ATOMS: atom_id res chain seq x y z
N LEU A 1 -14.06 23.07 1.58
CA LEU A 1 -14.24 24.21 0.66
C LEU A 1 -12.96 24.49 -0.17
N LYS A 2 -11.79 24.65 0.45
CA LYS A 2 -10.52 24.93 -0.23
C LYS A 2 -10.18 23.88 -1.34
N SER A 3 -10.34 22.59 -1.07
CA SER A 3 -10.08 21.52 -2.03
C SER A 3 -11.02 21.58 -3.24
N ALA A 4 -12.30 21.92 -3.02
CA ALA A 4 -13.25 22.09 -4.11
C ALA A 4 -12.88 23.29 -5.00
N CYS A 5 -12.48 24.42 -4.41
CA CYS A 5 -12.02 25.57 -5.17
C CYS A 5 -10.76 25.27 -5.97
N LEU A 6 -9.79 24.55 -5.40
CA LEU A 6 -8.58 24.12 -6.11
C LEU A 6 -8.92 23.19 -7.28
N MET A 7 -9.86 22.26 -7.11
CA MET A 7 -10.32 21.38 -8.19
C MET A 7 -10.97 22.18 -9.32
N LEU A 8 -11.85 23.13 -9.01
CA LEU A 8 -12.45 24.02 -10.01
C LEU A 8 -11.39 24.85 -10.74
N GLN A 9 -10.44 25.44 -10.01
CA GLN A 9 -9.34 26.19 -10.60
C GLN A 9 -8.48 25.29 -11.52
N TYR A 10 -8.17 24.06 -11.10
CA TYR A 10 -7.45 23.11 -11.92
C TYR A 10 -8.19 22.78 -13.24
N LEU A 11 -9.52 22.62 -13.18
CA LEU A 11 -10.34 22.35 -14.37
C LEU A 11 -10.45 23.57 -15.30
N THR A 12 -10.48 24.79 -14.75
CA THR A 12 -10.63 26.02 -15.54
C THR A 12 -9.34 26.52 -16.17
N ASN A 13 -8.19 26.26 -15.55
CA ASN A 13 -6.88 26.71 -16.02
C ASN A 13 -6.25 25.78 -17.09
N GLY A 14 -6.91 24.67 -17.43
CA GLY A 14 -6.42 23.72 -18.44
C GLY A 14 -7.02 23.94 -19.84
N ILE A 15 -6.37 23.39 -20.86
CA ILE A 15 -6.87 23.37 -22.25
C ILE A 15 -8.17 22.56 -22.34
N THR A 16 -8.33 21.55 -21.50
CA THR A 16 -9.50 20.69 -21.39
C THR A 16 -10.31 21.03 -20.14
N LYS A 17 -11.62 21.25 -20.31
CA LYS A 17 -12.55 21.61 -19.24
C LYS A 17 -13.29 20.41 -18.63
N LYS A 18 -13.07 19.19 -19.14
CA LYS A 18 -13.76 17.99 -18.67
C LYS A 18 -12.87 17.20 -17.69
N LEU A 19 -13.45 16.76 -16.58
CA LEU A 19 -12.77 15.92 -15.61
C LEU A 19 -12.32 14.57 -16.22
N SER A 20 -13.09 14.02 -17.16
CA SER A 20 -12.73 12.81 -17.92
C SER A 20 -11.39 12.95 -18.66
N ASP A 21 -11.14 14.12 -19.26
CA ASP A 21 -9.91 14.36 -20.01
C ASP A 21 -8.70 14.47 -19.07
N LYS A 22 -8.92 15.11 -17.90
CA LYS A 22 -7.90 15.17 -16.84
C LYS A 22 -7.56 13.80 -16.27
N LYS A 23 -8.52 12.88 -16.21
CA LYS A 23 -8.28 11.50 -15.79
C LYS A 23 -7.34 10.76 -16.77
N LEU A 24 -7.39 11.06 -18.06
CA LEU A 24 -6.51 10.46 -19.08
C LEU A 24 -5.04 10.92 -18.94
N GLU A 25 -4.80 12.08 -18.34
CA GLU A 25 -3.44 12.59 -18.06
C GLU A 25 -2.78 11.88 -16.87
N ILE A 26 -3.57 11.21 -16.00
CA ILE A 26 -3.07 10.50 -14.83
C ILE A 26 -2.47 9.16 -15.28
N LYS A 27 -1.24 8.89 -14.84
CA LYS A 27 -0.59 7.60 -15.10
C LYS A 27 -1.48 6.46 -14.59
N LYS A 28 -1.75 5.48 -15.42
CA LYS A 28 -2.53 4.31 -15.05
C LYS A 28 -1.76 3.50 -14.01
N THR A 29 -2.45 3.06 -12.96
CA THR A 29 -1.92 2.21 -11.91
C THR A 29 -2.80 0.96 -11.73
N PHE A 30 -2.24 -0.05 -11.09
CA PHE A 30 -2.90 -1.29 -10.73
C PHE A 30 -2.99 -1.35 -9.20
N GLN A 31 -4.21 -1.40 -8.68
CA GLN A 31 -4.44 -1.31 -7.23
C GLN A 31 -5.04 -2.62 -6.70
N SER A 32 -4.65 -2.98 -5.48
CA SER A 32 -5.35 -4.00 -4.70
C SER A 32 -6.66 -3.44 -4.13
N PRO A 33 -7.63 -4.28 -3.79
CA PRO A 33 -8.66 -3.89 -2.84
C PRO A 33 -7.99 -3.56 -1.49
N THR A 34 -8.71 -2.85 -0.61
CA THR A 34 -8.28 -2.71 0.78
C THR A 34 -8.50 -4.03 1.50
N MET A 35 -7.44 -4.73 1.84
CA MET A 35 -7.49 -6.04 2.49
C MET A 35 -7.32 -5.89 4.00
N ALA A 36 -8.13 -6.61 4.78
CA ALA A 36 -8.13 -6.52 6.24
C ALA A 36 -8.00 -7.92 6.88
N PRO A 37 -6.78 -8.45 7.02
CA PRO A 37 -6.58 -9.69 7.75
C PRO A 37 -6.87 -9.47 9.23
N PHE A 38 -7.52 -10.47 9.84
CA PHE A 38 -7.81 -10.47 11.27
C PHE A 38 -6.52 -10.39 12.09
N CYS A 39 -6.51 -9.55 13.11
CA CYS A 39 -5.45 -9.47 14.11
C CYS A 39 -6.04 -8.89 15.39
N GLU A 40 -5.83 -9.57 16.51
CA GLU A 40 -6.34 -9.16 17.81
C GLU A 40 -5.95 -7.73 18.17
N ASP A 41 -6.87 -6.98 18.79
CA ASP A 41 -6.66 -5.56 19.14
C ASP A 41 -5.43 -5.34 20.03
N GLY A 42 -5.16 -6.26 20.94
CA GLY A 42 -3.98 -6.20 21.82
C GLY A 42 -2.65 -6.49 21.12
N GLU A 43 -2.68 -7.09 19.93
CA GLU A 43 -1.48 -7.56 19.23
C GLU A 43 -1.17 -6.78 17.94
N LYS A 44 -2.19 -6.18 17.31
CA LYS A 44 -2.05 -5.56 15.98
C LYS A 44 -0.93 -4.51 15.89
N TYR A 45 -0.70 -3.73 16.93
CA TYR A 45 0.38 -2.72 16.95
C TYR A 45 1.76 -3.38 17.05
N GLN A 46 1.90 -4.42 17.87
CA GLN A 46 3.15 -5.19 17.97
C GLN A 46 3.48 -5.92 16.66
N VAL A 47 2.46 -6.46 15.99
CA VAL A 47 2.61 -7.06 14.66
C VAL A 47 3.11 -6.01 13.66
N VAL A 48 2.50 -4.83 13.60
CA VAL A 48 2.94 -3.74 12.73
C VAL A 48 4.38 -3.32 13.01
N ASP A 49 4.77 -3.17 14.29
CA ASP A 49 6.14 -2.84 14.69
C ASP A 49 7.15 -3.91 14.23
N SER A 50 6.76 -5.19 14.32
CA SER A 50 7.57 -6.30 13.79
C SER A 50 7.76 -6.19 12.28
N ILE A 51 6.68 -5.89 11.54
CA ILE A 51 6.72 -5.70 10.08
C ILE A 51 7.61 -4.51 9.71
N ILE A 52 7.50 -3.40 10.43
CA ILE A 52 8.36 -2.21 10.23
C ILE A 52 9.84 -2.60 10.33
N LYS A 53 10.22 -3.34 11.38
CA LYS A 53 11.61 -3.78 11.58
C LYS A 53 12.09 -4.68 10.45
N LYS A 54 11.26 -5.63 10.01
CA LYS A 54 11.60 -6.55 8.92
C LYS A 54 11.79 -5.82 7.58
N ILE A 55 10.86 -4.92 7.24
CA ILE A 55 10.94 -4.15 5.97
C ILE A 55 12.15 -3.21 5.98
N LYS A 56 12.47 -2.57 7.11
CA LYS A 56 13.71 -1.77 7.24
C LYS A 56 14.95 -2.62 7.00
N ASN A 57 15.02 -3.81 7.61
CA ASN A 57 16.13 -4.74 7.43
C ASN A 57 16.25 -5.22 5.95
N THR A 58 15.13 -5.51 5.28
CA THR A 58 15.10 -5.82 3.83
C THR A 58 15.73 -4.68 3.01
N LYS A 59 15.36 -3.43 3.31
CA LYS A 59 15.95 -2.25 2.65
C LYS A 59 17.44 -2.13 2.92
N GLU A 60 17.88 -2.23 4.18
CA GLU A 60 19.29 -2.12 4.59
C GLU A 60 20.17 -3.17 3.91
N LYS A 61 19.65 -4.38 3.73
CA LYS A 61 20.35 -5.47 3.03
C LYS A 61 20.29 -5.36 1.50
N GLY A 62 19.54 -4.42 0.95
CA GLY A 62 19.31 -4.32 -0.49
C GLY A 62 18.55 -5.51 -1.08
N GLU A 63 17.81 -6.26 -0.25
CA GLU A 63 17.00 -7.40 -0.71
C GLU A 63 15.84 -6.91 -1.59
N LYS A 64 15.46 -7.73 -2.58
CA LYS A 64 14.42 -7.38 -3.54
C LYS A 64 13.03 -7.82 -3.06
N VAL A 65 12.04 -7.00 -3.41
CA VAL A 65 10.62 -7.33 -3.39
C VAL A 65 10.18 -7.53 -4.85
N GLY A 66 9.98 -8.78 -5.25
CA GLY A 66 9.87 -9.12 -6.67
C GLY A 66 11.18 -8.83 -7.41
N SER A 67 11.13 -7.96 -8.42
CA SER A 67 12.30 -7.54 -9.21
C SER A 67 12.97 -6.25 -8.68
N GLN A 68 12.29 -5.51 -7.79
CA GLN A 68 12.66 -4.17 -7.35
C GLN A 68 13.25 -4.12 -5.93
N THR A 69 14.05 -3.10 -5.64
CA THR A 69 14.51 -2.79 -4.27
C THR A 69 13.62 -1.74 -3.63
N ILE A 70 13.61 -1.70 -2.29
CA ILE A 70 12.88 -0.67 -1.54
C ILE A 70 13.68 0.63 -1.56
N GLU A 71 13.11 1.68 -2.14
CA GLU A 71 13.73 2.99 -2.20
C GLU A 71 13.40 3.84 -0.98
N LYS A 72 12.12 3.90 -0.57
CA LYS A 72 11.66 4.77 0.50
C LYS A 72 10.77 4.05 1.50
N ILE A 73 10.84 4.48 2.76
CA ILE A 73 10.00 3.99 3.86
C ILE A 73 9.41 5.19 4.60
N ILE A 74 8.10 5.13 4.87
CA ILE A 74 7.33 6.11 5.66
C ILE A 74 6.65 5.35 6.80
N THR A 75 6.85 5.80 8.05
CA THR A 75 6.36 5.12 9.27
C THR A 75 5.51 6.02 10.16
N ILE A 76 4.59 6.81 9.60
CA ILE A 76 3.74 7.73 10.37
C ILE A 76 2.61 6.99 11.10
N ASN A 77 1.93 6.06 10.41
CA ASN A 77 0.85 5.24 10.98
C ASN A 77 0.93 3.85 10.34
N GLY A 78 1.81 3.01 10.86
CA GLY A 78 2.19 1.76 10.23
C GLY A 78 3.39 1.96 9.31
N ILE A 79 3.46 1.22 8.21
CA ILE A 79 4.53 1.32 7.23
C ILE A 79 3.99 1.40 5.81
N ARG A 80 4.44 2.41 5.07
CA ARG A 80 4.38 2.44 3.61
C ARG A 80 5.81 2.38 3.07
N PHE A 81 6.07 1.40 2.23
CA PHE A 81 7.33 1.29 1.52
C PHE A 81 7.12 1.49 0.03
N GLU A 82 8.03 2.19 -0.60
CA GLU A 82 8.03 2.47 -2.04
C GLU A 82 9.19 1.73 -2.69
N LEU A 83 8.93 1.09 -3.81
CA LEU A 83 9.91 0.43 -4.65
C LEU A 83 10.54 1.42 -5.62
N LEU A 84 11.68 1.07 -6.21
CA LEU A 84 12.43 1.93 -7.13
C LEU A 84 11.61 2.43 -8.33
N ASN A 85 10.64 1.63 -8.81
CA ASN A 85 9.73 2.01 -9.90
C ASN A 85 8.52 2.86 -9.45
N GLY A 86 8.42 3.19 -8.15
CA GLY A 86 7.34 3.95 -7.54
C GLY A 86 6.14 3.13 -7.05
N SER A 87 6.10 1.82 -7.34
CA SER A 87 5.09 0.91 -6.76
C SER A 87 5.24 0.84 -5.25
N TRP A 88 4.16 0.60 -4.51
CA TRP A 88 4.23 0.66 -3.06
C TRP A 88 3.27 -0.31 -2.36
N GLY A 89 3.60 -0.65 -1.12
CA GLY A 89 2.76 -1.39 -0.20
C GLY A 89 2.60 -0.66 1.13
N LEU A 90 1.41 -0.75 1.71
CA LEU A 90 1.04 -0.20 3.01
C LEU A 90 0.58 -1.32 3.94
N VAL A 91 1.08 -1.32 5.18
CA VAL A 91 0.58 -2.14 6.27
C VAL A 91 0.40 -1.26 7.51
N ARG A 92 -0.80 -1.25 8.08
CA ARG A 92 -1.08 -0.53 9.32
C ARG A 92 -2.11 -1.25 10.19
N ALA A 93 -2.16 -0.92 11.46
CA ALA A 93 -3.25 -1.35 12.33
C ALA A 93 -4.55 -0.62 11.97
N SER A 94 -5.68 -1.33 12.02
CA SER A 94 -6.99 -0.70 11.93
C SER A 94 -7.31 0.04 13.23
N SER A 95 -7.89 1.23 13.14
CA SER A 95 -8.25 2.03 14.31
C SER A 95 -9.53 1.55 15.00
N ASN A 96 -10.39 0.86 14.28
CA ASN A 96 -11.76 0.55 14.72
C ASN A 96 -12.15 -0.94 14.59
N LYS A 97 -11.24 -1.80 14.17
CA LYS A 97 -11.48 -3.25 14.02
C LYS A 97 -10.29 -4.05 14.51
N PRO A 98 -10.48 -5.29 14.99
CA PRO A 98 -9.41 -6.23 15.28
C PRO A 98 -8.80 -6.77 13.96
N SER A 99 -8.14 -5.91 13.23
CA SER A 99 -7.55 -6.24 11.94
C SER A 99 -6.37 -5.33 11.60
N LEU A 100 -5.59 -5.74 10.63
CA LEU A 100 -4.67 -4.87 9.92
C LEU A 100 -5.35 -4.26 8.70
N VAL A 101 -4.70 -3.34 8.04
CA VAL A 101 -5.11 -2.78 6.75
C VAL A 101 -3.92 -2.87 5.81
N ILE A 102 -4.15 -3.50 4.66
CA ILE A 102 -3.14 -3.67 3.61
C ILE A 102 -3.68 -3.06 2.33
N VAL A 103 -2.87 -2.22 1.70
CA VAL A 103 -3.15 -1.63 0.39
C VAL A 103 -1.88 -1.67 -0.44
N ILE A 104 -2.00 -2.00 -1.71
CA ILE A 104 -0.89 -2.11 -2.65
C ILE A 104 -1.25 -1.40 -3.94
N GLU A 105 -0.28 -0.71 -4.50
CA GLU A 105 -0.41 -0.08 -5.81
C GLU A 105 0.87 -0.30 -6.62
N SER A 106 0.70 -0.76 -7.85
CA SER A 106 1.77 -0.93 -8.82
C SER A 106 1.62 0.02 -9.99
N TYR A 107 2.74 0.53 -10.50
CA TYR A 107 2.83 1.28 -11.74
C TYR A 107 3.07 0.38 -12.96
N GLU A 108 3.28 -0.92 -12.78
CA GLU A 108 3.64 -1.85 -13.85
C GLU A 108 2.52 -2.80 -14.22
N SER A 109 2.04 -3.62 -13.26
CA SER A 109 1.10 -4.69 -13.56
C SER A 109 0.35 -5.22 -12.34
N HIS A 110 -0.70 -6.01 -12.57
CA HIS A 110 -1.33 -6.82 -11.52
C HIS A 110 -0.40 -7.89 -10.95
N ASP A 111 0.49 -8.45 -11.76
CA ASP A 111 1.46 -9.46 -11.30
C ASP A 111 2.43 -8.85 -10.28
N GLU A 112 2.83 -7.60 -10.44
CA GLU A 112 3.64 -6.90 -9.44
C GLU A 112 2.86 -6.65 -8.15
N VAL A 113 1.57 -6.32 -8.23
CA VAL A 113 0.70 -6.23 -7.04
C VAL A 113 0.70 -7.56 -6.28
N GLU A 114 0.60 -8.68 -6.99
CA GLU A 114 0.65 -10.03 -6.40
C GLU A 114 2.02 -10.33 -5.75
N LEU A 115 3.11 -9.95 -6.39
CA LEU A 115 4.47 -10.10 -5.81
C LEU A 115 4.64 -9.30 -4.52
N ILE A 116 4.17 -8.05 -4.49
CA ILE A 116 4.20 -7.21 -3.27
C ILE A 116 3.30 -7.81 -2.19
N PHE A 117 2.11 -8.30 -2.56
CA PHE A 117 1.20 -8.97 -1.63
C PHE A 117 1.84 -10.21 -1.00
N ASN A 118 2.43 -11.08 -1.81
CA ASN A 118 3.08 -12.30 -1.33
C ASN A 118 4.25 -11.98 -0.39
N TYR A 119 5.00 -10.91 -0.68
CA TYR A 119 6.06 -10.44 0.22
C TYR A 119 5.48 -10.01 1.58
N ILE A 120 4.44 -9.17 1.59
CA ILE A 120 3.78 -8.72 2.83
C ILE A 120 3.22 -9.92 3.58
N ASN A 121 2.50 -10.80 2.89
CA ASN A 121 1.86 -11.97 3.50
C ASN A 121 2.88 -12.89 4.18
N LYS A 122 3.99 -13.17 3.51
CA LYS A 122 5.11 -13.94 4.10
C LYS A 122 5.62 -13.33 5.41
N LEU A 123 5.72 -11.98 5.47
CA LEU A 123 6.17 -11.30 6.70
C LEU A 123 5.12 -11.41 7.81
N LEU A 124 3.83 -11.33 7.47
CA LEU A 124 2.71 -11.46 8.41
C LEU A 124 2.60 -12.88 8.95
N ASP A 125 2.67 -13.89 8.09
CA ASP A 125 2.62 -15.32 8.47
C ASP A 125 3.72 -15.67 9.47
N GLN A 126 4.91 -15.10 9.31
CA GLN A 126 6.03 -15.28 10.27
C GLN A 126 5.75 -14.73 11.67
N THR A 127 4.72 -13.92 11.85
CA THR A 127 4.34 -13.44 13.20
C THR A 127 3.49 -14.45 13.96
N GLY A 128 2.80 -15.35 13.26
CA GLY A 128 1.85 -16.32 13.82
C GLY A 128 0.60 -15.70 14.47
N LYS A 129 0.37 -14.39 14.27
CA LYS A 129 -0.67 -13.61 14.96
C LYS A 129 -1.73 -13.04 14.03
N VAL A 130 -1.65 -13.35 12.75
CA VAL A 130 -2.52 -12.81 11.70
C VAL A 130 -3.42 -13.93 11.18
N GLY A 131 -4.71 -13.69 11.17
CA GLY A 131 -5.74 -14.64 10.75
C GLY A 131 -6.19 -14.41 9.30
N LYS A 132 -7.40 -14.88 9.01
CA LYS A 132 -7.98 -14.81 7.66
C LYS A 132 -8.21 -13.36 7.21
N TYR A 133 -8.08 -13.16 5.91
CA TYR A 133 -8.43 -11.92 5.23
C TYR A 133 -9.94 -11.82 5.03
N ASP A 134 -10.50 -10.62 5.12
CA ASP A 134 -11.88 -10.32 4.74
C ASP A 134 -12.08 -10.42 3.22
N GLN A 135 -11.07 -9.99 2.46
CA GLN A 135 -10.97 -10.13 1.02
C GLN A 135 -9.50 -10.20 0.60
N THR A 136 -9.23 -10.88 -0.51
CA THR A 136 -7.90 -11.05 -1.09
C THR A 136 -7.87 -10.50 -2.51
N LEU A 137 -6.71 -10.56 -3.16
CA LEU A 137 -6.58 -10.22 -4.57
C LEU A 137 -7.51 -11.14 -5.39
N THR A 138 -8.46 -10.54 -6.10
CA THR A 138 -9.23 -11.22 -7.15
C THR A 138 -8.56 -10.93 -8.49
N ARG A 139 -8.29 -11.99 -9.23
CA ARG A 139 -7.84 -11.87 -10.63
C ARG A 139 -8.95 -11.37 -11.54
#